data_29ea1c114ea9778dc4e071a215b9e47a
#
_entry.id   29ea1c114ea9778dc4e071a215b9e47a
#
_cell.length_a   1.000
_cell.length_b   1.000
_cell.length_c   1.000
_cell.angle_alpha   90.00
_cell.angle_beta   90.00
_cell.angle_gamma   90.00
#
_symmetry.space_group_name_H-M   'P 1'
#
loop_
_entity.id
_entity.type
_entity.pdbx_description
1 polymer ?
#
loop_
_entity_poly.entity_id
_entity_poly.type
_entity_poly.pdbx_seq_one_letter_code
_entity_poly.pdbx_strand_id
1 'polypeptide(L)'
;METEKKQLYISQMRPVFNKQALFSDESMYYQTPFGANPGDTVTVRFRTQKNNVDAVYFISGSRREEMKLESTENGFDYYSIEVSVGLDTIHYYFEIRSGKITCYYNKLGVTRELQEYYSFGIVPGFTTPDWAKGAVM
;
A
#
# COMPACT_ATOMS: atom_id res chain seq x y z
N MET A 1 -0.23 -37.71 19.91
CA MET A 1 0.29 -37.61 18.53
C MET A 1 -0.44 -36.60 17.74
N GLU A 2 -1.73 -36.72 17.55
CA GLU A 2 -2.50 -35.75 16.79
C GLU A 2 -2.45 -34.37 17.42
N THR A 3 -2.55 -34.29 18.73
CA THR A 3 -2.48 -33.02 19.45
C THR A 3 -1.12 -32.37 19.27
N GLU A 4 -0.07 -33.16 19.35
CA GLU A 4 1.28 -32.66 19.18
C GLU A 4 1.51 -32.14 17.76
N LYS A 5 1.01 -32.85 16.75
CA LYS A 5 1.10 -32.42 15.38
C LYS A 5 0.32 -31.13 15.16
N LYS A 6 -0.86 -31.01 15.77
CA LYS A 6 -1.66 -29.81 15.69
C LYS A 6 -0.94 -28.63 16.31
N GLN A 7 -0.36 -28.81 17.47
CA GLN A 7 0.35 -27.73 18.14
C GLN A 7 1.58 -27.30 17.36
N LEU A 8 2.33 -28.26 16.86
CA LEU A 8 3.49 -27.96 16.05
C LEU A 8 3.09 -27.22 14.78
N TYR A 9 2.03 -27.69 14.14
CA TYR A 9 1.50 -27.08 12.94
C TYR A 9 1.05 -25.63 13.20
N ILE A 10 0.31 -25.45 14.28
CA ILE A 10 -0.17 -24.11 14.67
C ILE A 10 0.98 -23.16 14.96
N SER A 11 2.01 -23.67 15.64
CA SER A 11 3.17 -22.81 15.97
C SER A 11 3.95 -22.39 14.73
N GLN A 12 3.89 -23.17 13.67
CA GLN A 12 4.53 -22.85 12.40
C GLN A 12 3.66 -22.04 11.47
N MET A 13 2.37 -22.02 11.73
CA MET A 13 1.44 -21.24 10.96
C MET A 13 1.48 -19.79 11.42
N ARG A 14 1.31 -18.90 10.46
CA ARG A 14 1.07 -17.54 10.84
C ARG A 14 -0.32 -17.41 11.48
N PRO A 15 -0.57 -16.33 12.22
CA PRO A 15 -1.89 -16.06 12.74
C PRO A 15 -2.95 -16.03 11.65
N VAL A 16 -4.21 -16.21 12.03
CA VAL A 16 -5.33 -16.06 11.11
C VAL A 16 -5.25 -14.67 10.45
N PHE A 17 -5.50 -14.64 9.15
CA PHE A 17 -5.41 -13.40 8.40
C PHE A 17 -6.33 -12.34 8.99
N ASN A 18 -5.73 -11.22 9.38
CA ASN A 18 -6.44 -10.11 10.00
C ASN A 18 -6.60 -8.98 8.99
N LYS A 19 -7.78 -8.88 8.39
CA LYS A 19 -8.07 -7.84 7.42
C LYS A 19 -8.07 -6.45 8.04
N GLN A 20 -8.39 -6.34 9.30
CA GLN A 20 -8.45 -5.04 9.99
C GLN A 20 -7.07 -4.45 10.23
N ALA A 21 -6.03 -5.25 10.11
CA ALA A 21 -4.66 -4.79 10.29
C ALA A 21 -4.07 -4.17 9.02
N LEU A 22 -4.77 -4.29 7.90
CA LEU A 22 -4.30 -3.71 6.63
C LEU A 22 -4.56 -2.22 6.63
N PHE A 23 -3.56 -1.44 6.27
CA PHE A 23 -3.73 0.01 6.23
C PHE A 23 -2.76 0.69 5.28
N SER A 24 -3.28 1.63 4.53
CA SER A 24 -2.54 2.65 3.82
C SER A 24 -3.47 3.82 3.58
N ASP A 25 -2.91 4.99 3.33
CA ASP A 25 -3.70 6.16 2.98
C ASP A 25 -2.86 7.11 2.12
N GLU A 26 -3.34 8.33 1.96
CA GLU A 26 -2.66 9.34 1.16
C GLU A 26 -1.92 10.36 2.02
N SER A 27 -1.74 10.07 3.30
CA SER A 27 -1.02 10.97 4.19
C SER A 27 0.49 10.93 3.95
N MET A 28 1.20 11.89 4.53
CA MET A 28 2.64 12.05 4.32
C MET A 28 3.47 10.82 4.64
N TYR A 29 3.02 10.00 5.59
CA TYR A 29 3.77 8.80 5.94
C TYR A 29 3.67 7.73 4.85
N TYR A 30 2.47 7.61 4.26
CA TYR A 30 2.20 6.57 3.26
C TYR A 30 2.46 7.03 1.83
N GLN A 31 2.64 8.33 1.62
CA GLN A 31 3.12 8.90 0.36
C GLN A 31 4.21 9.93 0.71
N THR A 32 5.45 9.51 0.65
CA THR A 32 6.58 10.36 1.06
C THR A 32 7.51 10.65 -0.13
N PRO A 33 7.77 11.89 -0.48
CA PRO A 33 7.21 13.12 0.07
C PRO A 33 5.80 13.38 -0.44
N PHE A 34 4.99 14.01 0.39
CA PHE A 34 3.66 14.46 -0.03
C PHE A 34 3.81 15.66 -0.99
N GLY A 35 3.00 15.64 -2.04
CA GLY A 35 3.03 16.73 -3.01
C GLY A 35 4.28 16.76 -3.90
N ALA A 36 4.84 15.58 -4.18
CA ALA A 36 6.00 15.48 -5.06
C ALA A 36 5.72 16.05 -6.44
N ASN A 37 6.71 16.75 -7.00
CA ASN A 37 6.59 17.36 -8.32
C ASN A 37 6.87 16.34 -9.42
N PRO A 38 6.43 16.62 -10.65
CA PRO A 38 6.80 15.75 -11.78
C PRO A 38 8.32 15.58 -11.84
N GLY A 39 8.76 14.35 -12.02
CA GLY A 39 10.17 13.98 -12.02
C GLY A 39 10.67 13.49 -10.69
N ASP A 40 9.94 13.71 -9.62
CA ASP A 40 10.31 13.21 -8.30
C ASP A 40 9.87 11.76 -8.12
N THR A 41 10.39 11.15 -7.08
CA THR A 41 10.01 9.79 -6.69
C THR A 41 9.27 9.86 -5.37
N VAL A 42 8.15 9.15 -5.30
CA VAL A 42 7.34 9.04 -4.09
C VAL A 42 7.49 7.62 -3.56
N THR A 43 7.72 7.51 -2.27
CA THR A 43 7.66 6.21 -1.60
C THR A 43 6.23 5.99 -1.10
N VAL A 44 5.61 4.94 -1.59
CA VAL A 44 4.27 4.54 -1.17
C VAL A 44 4.43 3.43 -0.14
N ARG A 45 3.73 3.53 0.98
CA ARG A 45 3.82 2.56 2.07
C ARG A 45 2.49 1.90 2.34
N PHE A 46 2.60 0.68 2.85
CA PHE A 46 1.44 -0.14 3.26
C PHE A 46 1.81 -0.83 4.56
N ARG A 47 0.89 -0.79 5.51
CA ARG A 47 1.11 -1.38 6.83
C ARG A 47 0.18 -2.56 7.05
N THR A 48 0.70 -3.59 7.69
CA THR A 48 -0.10 -4.72 8.16
C THR A 48 0.49 -5.26 9.45
N GLN A 49 -0.25 -6.12 10.12
CA GLN A 49 0.26 -6.81 11.29
C GLN A 49 1.42 -7.70 10.88
N LYS A 50 2.37 -7.88 11.79
CA LYS A 50 3.52 -8.74 11.54
C LYS A 50 3.06 -10.16 11.15
N ASN A 51 3.66 -10.69 10.09
CA ASN A 51 3.36 -12.03 9.57
C ASN A 51 1.91 -12.23 9.17
N ASN A 52 1.21 -11.18 8.82
CA ASN A 52 -0.20 -11.26 8.45
C ASN A 52 -0.42 -11.62 6.98
N VAL A 53 0.52 -11.26 6.12
CA VAL A 53 0.36 -11.44 4.67
C VAL A 53 1.60 -12.08 4.05
N ASP A 54 1.42 -12.72 2.91
CA ASP A 54 2.52 -13.30 2.15
C ASP A 54 3.14 -12.26 1.22
N ALA A 55 2.32 -11.42 0.63
CA ALA A 55 2.79 -10.43 -0.33
C ALA A 55 1.79 -9.28 -0.43
N VAL A 56 2.34 -8.11 -0.76
CA VAL A 56 1.56 -6.92 -1.07
C VAL A 56 2.03 -6.43 -2.42
N TYR A 57 1.08 -6.18 -3.32
CA TYR A 57 1.37 -5.67 -4.66
C TYR A 57 0.80 -4.29 -4.83
N PHE A 58 1.58 -3.43 -5.43
CA PHE A 58 1.15 -2.11 -5.88
C PHE A 58 0.57 -2.25 -7.28
N ILE A 59 -0.67 -1.83 -7.46
CA ILE A 59 -1.37 -1.95 -8.75
C ILE A 59 -1.73 -0.55 -9.24
N SER A 60 -1.30 -0.22 -10.45
CA SER A 60 -1.63 1.04 -11.07
C SER A 60 -1.72 0.83 -12.57
N GLY A 61 -2.93 0.85 -13.11
CA GLY A 61 -3.15 0.54 -14.51
C GLY A 61 -2.69 -0.87 -14.83
N SER A 62 -1.78 -1.00 -15.77
CA SER A 62 -1.21 -2.30 -16.14
C SER A 62 -0.02 -2.69 -15.27
N ARG A 63 0.45 -1.79 -14.41
CA ARG A 63 1.57 -2.04 -13.52
C ARG A 63 1.13 -2.87 -12.33
N ARG A 64 1.80 -3.98 -12.09
CA ARG A 64 1.61 -4.82 -10.92
C ARG A 64 2.99 -5.18 -10.40
N GLU A 65 3.33 -4.66 -9.24
CA GLU A 65 4.69 -4.79 -8.73
C GLU A 65 4.66 -5.13 -7.26
N GLU A 66 5.42 -6.13 -6.88
CA GLU A 66 5.49 -6.55 -5.48
C GLU A 66 6.21 -5.49 -4.65
N MET A 67 5.60 -5.12 -3.53
CA MET A 67 6.21 -4.20 -2.59
C MET A 67 7.19 -4.95 -1.70
N LYS A 68 8.22 -4.25 -1.26
CA LYS A 68 9.25 -4.84 -0.41
C LYS A 68 8.98 -4.54 1.05
N LEU A 69 9.29 -5.50 1.90
CA LEU A 69 9.24 -5.27 3.34
C LEU A 69 10.33 -4.27 3.71
N GLU A 70 9.93 -3.10 4.17
CA GLU A 70 10.85 -2.03 4.54
C GLU A 70 11.32 -2.19 5.97
N SER A 71 10.40 -2.45 6.89
CA SER A 71 10.70 -2.57 8.30
C SER A 71 9.59 -3.30 9.03
N THR A 72 9.92 -3.78 10.22
CA THR A 72 8.97 -4.35 11.16
C THR A 72 9.15 -3.62 12.47
N GLU A 73 8.10 -2.93 12.92
CA GLU A 73 8.16 -2.11 14.12
C GLU A 73 6.85 -2.21 14.89
N ASN A 74 6.96 -2.38 16.21
CA ASN A 74 5.79 -2.38 17.11
C ASN A 74 4.72 -3.39 16.71
N GLY A 75 5.11 -4.53 16.17
CA GLY A 75 4.18 -5.57 15.77
C GLY A 75 3.57 -5.37 14.40
N PHE A 76 4.06 -4.41 13.61
CA PHE A 76 3.59 -4.15 12.27
C PHE A 76 4.71 -4.32 11.24
N ASP A 77 4.33 -4.86 10.09
CA ASP A 77 5.18 -4.90 8.92
C ASP A 77 4.83 -3.72 8.02
N TYR A 78 5.85 -3.00 7.56
CA TYR A 78 5.71 -1.89 6.63
C TYR A 78 6.32 -2.26 5.30
N TYR A 79 5.50 -2.20 4.27
CA TYR A 79 5.92 -2.46 2.90
C TYR A 79 6.05 -1.14 2.16
N SER A 80 6.98 -1.07 1.22
CA SER A 80 7.18 0.15 0.46
C SER A 80 7.53 -0.13 -0.99
N ILE A 81 7.29 0.87 -1.82
CA ILE A 81 7.65 0.87 -3.23
C ILE A 81 7.91 2.31 -3.66
N GLU A 82 8.84 2.48 -4.58
CA GLU A 82 9.12 3.78 -5.15
C GLU A 82 8.35 3.96 -6.46
N VAL A 83 7.73 5.11 -6.60
CA VAL A 83 6.89 5.43 -7.76
C VAL A 83 7.36 6.75 -8.34
N SER A 84 7.66 6.75 -9.63
CA SER A 84 8.05 7.98 -10.32
C SER A 84 6.81 8.81 -10.65
N VAL A 85 6.84 10.08 -10.32
CA VAL A 85 5.73 10.99 -10.54
C VAL A 85 5.88 11.64 -11.89
N GLY A 86 4.80 11.61 -12.68
CA GLY A 86 4.71 12.30 -13.97
C GLY A 86 3.82 13.52 -13.88
N LEU A 87 3.24 13.90 -15.01
CA LEU A 87 2.34 15.04 -15.08
C LEU A 87 0.93 14.71 -14.66
N ASP A 88 0.54 13.45 -14.79
CA ASP A 88 -0.81 13.00 -14.49
C ASP A 88 -0.90 12.38 -13.12
N THR A 89 -2.09 12.42 -12.53
CA THR A 89 -2.37 11.73 -11.27
C THR A 89 -2.20 10.23 -11.47
N ILE A 90 -1.50 9.60 -10.55
CA ILE A 90 -1.33 8.15 -10.53
C ILE A 90 -2.40 7.58 -9.61
N HIS A 91 -3.25 6.71 -10.15
CA HIS A 91 -4.26 6.01 -9.37
C HIS A 91 -3.76 4.62 -9.05
N TYR A 92 -3.84 4.22 -7.79
CA TYR A 92 -3.33 2.93 -7.37
C TYR A 92 -4.18 2.33 -6.26
N TYR A 93 -4.04 1.04 -6.10
CA TYR A 93 -4.59 0.28 -4.99
C TYR A 93 -3.63 -0.87 -4.71
N PHE A 94 -3.95 -1.66 -3.70
CA PHE A 94 -3.08 -2.75 -3.30
C PHE A 94 -3.80 -4.09 -3.47
N GLU A 95 -3.05 -5.09 -3.92
CA GLU A 95 -3.49 -6.47 -3.91
C GLU A 95 -2.74 -7.18 -2.79
N ILE A 96 -3.46 -7.82 -1.91
CA ILE A 96 -2.87 -8.49 -0.74
C ILE A 96 -3.13 -9.97 -0.86
N ARG A 97 -2.08 -10.76 -0.66
CA ARG A 97 -2.18 -12.21 -0.67
C ARG A 97 -1.76 -12.77 0.67
N SER A 98 -2.58 -13.67 1.20
CA SER A 98 -2.29 -14.39 2.42
C SER A 98 -2.81 -15.82 2.27
N GLY A 99 -1.88 -16.76 2.06
CA GLY A 99 -2.25 -18.13 1.73
C GLY A 99 -3.04 -18.19 0.44
N LYS A 100 -4.25 -18.72 0.52
CA LYS A 100 -5.15 -18.80 -0.64
C LYS A 100 -6.05 -17.58 -0.77
N ILE A 101 -5.94 -16.65 0.16
CA ILE A 101 -6.80 -15.47 0.18
C ILE A 101 -6.16 -14.38 -0.66
N THR A 102 -6.96 -13.76 -1.52
CA THR A 102 -6.58 -12.56 -2.24
C THR A 102 -7.63 -11.51 -1.96
N CYS A 103 -7.20 -10.32 -1.57
CA CYS A 103 -8.11 -9.20 -1.41
C CYS A 103 -7.41 -7.92 -1.86
N TYR A 104 -8.18 -6.85 -1.90
CA TYR A 104 -7.68 -5.56 -2.36
C TYR A 104 -7.89 -4.52 -1.30
N TYR A 105 -7.01 -3.54 -1.24
CA TYR A 105 -7.11 -2.42 -0.33
C TYR A 105 -7.17 -1.12 -1.12
N ASN A 106 -8.20 -0.36 -0.91
CA ASN A 106 -8.43 0.92 -1.57
C ASN A 106 -9.02 1.92 -0.55
N LYS A 107 -9.52 3.05 -1.01
CA LYS A 107 -10.06 4.07 -0.11
C LYS A 107 -11.24 3.59 0.71
N LEU A 108 -11.95 2.57 0.26
CA LEU A 108 -13.03 1.96 1.04
C LEU A 108 -12.52 0.99 2.09
N GLY A 109 -11.23 0.68 2.08
CA GLY A 109 -10.65 -0.34 2.92
C GLY A 109 -10.50 -1.65 2.17
N VAL A 110 -10.74 -2.76 2.84
CA VAL A 110 -10.54 -4.08 2.25
C VAL A 110 -11.76 -4.48 1.44
N THR A 111 -11.53 -4.89 0.18
CA THR A 111 -12.58 -5.41 -0.68
C THR A 111 -12.12 -6.73 -1.30
N ARG A 112 -13.08 -7.60 -1.63
CA ARG A 112 -12.77 -8.85 -2.32
C ARG A 112 -12.68 -8.65 -3.81
N GLU A 113 -13.42 -7.69 -4.33
CA GLU A 113 -13.48 -7.39 -5.74
C GLU A 113 -12.79 -6.07 -6.02
N LEU A 114 -12.32 -5.95 -7.24
CA LEU A 114 -11.64 -4.76 -7.69
C LEU A 114 -12.62 -3.59 -7.73
N GLN A 115 -12.26 -2.50 -7.04
CA GLN A 115 -13.06 -1.28 -6.96
C GLN A 115 -12.20 -0.11 -7.43
N GLU A 116 -12.04 0.03 -8.73
CA GLU A 116 -11.15 1.04 -9.30
C GLU A 116 -11.55 2.48 -8.96
N TYR A 117 -12.84 2.72 -8.77
CA TYR A 117 -13.34 4.05 -8.42
C TYR A 117 -12.79 4.58 -7.10
N TYR A 118 -12.34 3.69 -6.23
CA TYR A 118 -11.88 4.05 -4.90
C TYR A 118 -10.37 3.93 -4.77
N SER A 119 -9.67 4.03 -5.89
CA SER A 119 -8.21 4.00 -5.90
C SER A 119 -7.64 5.20 -5.16
N PHE A 120 -6.49 4.98 -4.54
CA PHE A 120 -5.70 6.09 -4.01
C PHE A 120 -5.12 6.89 -5.15
N GLY A 121 -4.76 8.13 -4.88
CA GLY A 121 -4.17 8.99 -5.89
C GLY A 121 -2.86 9.62 -5.43
N ILE A 122 -1.88 9.64 -6.31
CA ILE A 122 -0.71 10.49 -6.15
C ILE A 122 -0.93 11.65 -7.10
N VAL A 123 -1.27 12.79 -6.54
CA VAL A 123 -1.48 14.00 -7.32
C VAL A 123 -0.15 14.72 -7.42
N PRO A 124 0.38 14.93 -8.64
CA PRO A 124 1.63 15.64 -8.78
C PRO A 124 1.53 17.01 -8.14
N GLY A 125 2.53 17.37 -7.37
CA GLY A 125 2.64 18.72 -6.86
C GLY A 125 2.91 19.66 -8.02
N PHE A 126 2.32 20.83 -7.96
CA PHE A 126 2.59 21.81 -8.97
C PHE A 126 3.80 22.61 -8.54
N THR A 127 4.82 22.66 -9.42
CA THR A 127 5.66 23.83 -9.41
C THR A 127 4.75 24.91 -9.97
N THR A 128 4.04 25.57 -9.10
CA THR A 128 3.09 26.58 -9.56
C THR A 128 3.86 27.64 -10.35
N PRO A 129 3.50 27.85 -11.61
CA PRO A 129 4.15 28.93 -12.36
C PRO A 129 4.00 30.24 -11.60
N ASP A 130 4.98 31.10 -11.70
CA ASP A 130 4.96 32.37 -10.97
C ASP A 130 3.70 33.17 -11.23
N TRP A 131 3.23 33.17 -12.50
CA TRP A 131 2.01 33.89 -12.86
C TRP A 131 0.80 33.31 -12.11
N ALA A 132 0.76 31.97 -11.94
CA ALA A 132 -0.35 31.33 -11.25
C ALA A 132 -0.28 31.63 -9.76
N LYS A 133 0.92 31.66 -9.17
CA LYS A 133 1.07 32.04 -7.78
C LYS A 133 0.61 33.46 -7.55
N GLY A 134 1.00 34.37 -8.43
CA GLY A 134 0.59 35.77 -8.35
C GLY A 134 -0.90 35.93 -8.58
N ALA A 135 -1.48 35.17 -9.48
CA ALA A 135 -2.89 35.29 -9.80
C ALA A 135 -3.79 34.68 -8.72
N VAL A 136 -3.33 33.64 -8.06
CA VAL A 136 -4.10 32.94 -7.05
C VAL A 136 -4.07 33.67 -5.73
N MET A 137 -3.04 34.36 -5.49
CA MET A 137 -2.89 35.17 -4.28
C MET A 137 -3.46 36.59 -4.42
#